data_90e83846bd2510dce3c794537808777e
#
_entry.id   90e83846bd2510dce3c794537808777e
#
_cell.length_a   1.000
_cell.length_b   1.000
_cell.length_c   1.000
_cell.angle_alpha   90.00
_cell.angle_beta   90.00
_cell.angle_gamma   90.00
#
_symmetry.space_group_name_H-M   'P 1'
#
loop_
_entity.id
_entity.type
_entity.pdbx_description
1 polymer ?
#
loop_
_entity_poly.entity_id
_entity_poly.type
_entity_poly.pdbx_seq_one_letter_code
_entity_poly.pdbx_strand_id
1 'polypeptide(L)'
;MLRIGHKGADALVPGNTLDSFAAAVESGVDAIEFDVLRPRSDFAGAEDWRRAPAGPADAGDPLLVAHDWGDARRRDPLTLAEALDALARPPLDGLRFDLDLKLAGREDEVVAGLAQRDLTARAMVSTMEIESVAYLRDAAPELDRGWTLPKVSRDWSRSPWLRPVFYAGSASLRTRLPSLIRRRAPQLGVWAVWIYHPLITRRLVESAHSVDVAVIAWTVDEAERIERLAALGVDGICSNDPRLLAPEPAGRL
;
A
#
# COMPACT_ATOMS: atom_id res chain seq x y z
N MET A 1 4.21 -8.63 -14.24
CA MET A 1 4.49 -8.14 -12.87
C MET A 1 4.31 -6.63 -12.85
N LEU A 2 3.43 -6.12 -11.97
CA LEU A 2 3.18 -4.68 -11.81
C LEU A 2 4.38 -4.00 -11.15
N ARG A 3 4.81 -2.88 -11.71
CA ARG A 3 5.85 -2.01 -11.17
C ARG A 3 5.17 -0.86 -10.44
N ILE A 4 5.33 -0.81 -9.12
CA ILE A 4 4.58 0.12 -8.28
C ILE A 4 5.56 1.05 -7.56
N GLY A 5 5.37 2.36 -7.72
CA GLY A 5 6.13 3.37 -7.01
C GLY A 5 5.54 3.60 -5.61
N HIS A 6 6.32 3.33 -4.55
CA HIS A 6 5.93 3.53 -3.15
C HIS A 6 5.90 5.01 -2.80
N LYS A 7 4.76 5.50 -2.37
CA LYS A 7 4.49 6.93 -2.17
C LYS A 7 4.83 7.78 -3.39
N GLY A 8 4.68 7.20 -4.57
CA GLY A 8 5.24 7.71 -5.82
C GLY A 8 6.67 7.21 -6.04
N ALA A 9 7.68 8.01 -5.77
CA ALA A 9 9.11 7.67 -5.91
C ALA A 9 9.90 8.21 -4.71
N ASP A 10 9.63 7.71 -3.50
CA ASP A 10 10.08 8.25 -2.21
C ASP A 10 11.62 8.31 -2.05
N ALA A 11 12.36 7.48 -2.80
CA ALA A 11 13.83 7.56 -2.81
C ALA A 11 14.39 8.67 -3.72
N LEU A 12 13.57 9.24 -4.62
CA LEU A 12 14.00 10.27 -5.58
C LEU A 12 13.54 11.67 -5.13
N VAL A 13 12.29 11.75 -4.68
CA VAL A 13 11.63 12.98 -4.23
C VAL A 13 10.79 12.61 -2.99
N PRO A 14 10.65 13.50 -2.00
CA PRO A 14 9.83 13.21 -0.82
C PRO A 14 8.48 12.63 -1.18
N GLY A 15 8.20 11.43 -0.69
CA GLY A 15 7.01 10.66 -1.01
C GLY A 15 5.69 11.32 -0.59
N ASN A 16 4.58 10.81 -1.10
CA ASN A 16 3.24 11.36 -0.84
C ASN A 16 3.09 12.83 -1.30
N THR A 17 3.74 13.19 -2.41
CA THR A 17 3.68 14.52 -3.03
C THR A 17 3.42 14.40 -4.53
N LEU A 18 2.91 15.46 -5.16
CA LEU A 18 2.71 15.46 -6.61
C LEU A 18 4.02 15.33 -7.39
N ASP A 19 5.10 15.91 -6.87
CA ASP A 19 6.44 15.78 -7.47
C ASP A 19 6.92 14.33 -7.43
N SER A 20 6.65 13.61 -6.34
CA SER A 20 6.97 12.19 -6.22
C SER A 20 6.13 11.32 -7.19
N PHE A 21 4.87 11.68 -7.39
CA PHE A 21 4.02 11.00 -8.37
C PHE A 21 4.51 11.23 -9.80
N ALA A 22 4.90 12.47 -10.14
CA ALA A 22 5.49 12.79 -11.43
C ALA A 22 6.81 12.03 -11.67
N ALA A 23 7.71 11.98 -10.67
CA ALA A 23 8.96 11.24 -10.76
C ALA A 23 8.74 9.72 -10.94
N ALA A 24 7.68 9.16 -10.38
CA ALA A 24 7.30 7.77 -10.62
C ALA A 24 6.84 7.53 -12.06
N VAL A 25 6.05 8.44 -12.63
CA VAL A 25 5.67 8.41 -14.07
C VAL A 25 6.90 8.42 -14.96
N GLU A 26 7.83 9.34 -14.71
CA GLU A 26 9.09 9.45 -15.46
C GLU A 26 9.94 8.18 -15.36
N SER A 27 9.84 7.46 -14.25
CA SER A 27 10.49 6.17 -14.04
C SER A 27 9.78 5.01 -14.76
N GLY A 28 8.62 5.23 -15.36
CA GLY A 28 7.89 4.26 -16.16
C GLY A 28 7.19 3.17 -15.35
N VAL A 29 6.63 3.51 -14.19
CA VAL A 29 5.83 2.58 -13.38
C VAL A 29 4.46 2.29 -14.02
N ASP A 30 3.85 1.17 -13.63
CA ASP A 30 2.49 0.81 -14.03
C ASP A 30 1.44 1.37 -13.06
N ALA A 31 1.87 1.60 -11.81
CA ALA A 31 1.02 2.17 -10.77
C ALA A 31 1.87 2.95 -9.75
N ILE A 32 1.22 3.84 -9.00
CA ILE A 32 1.76 4.43 -7.78
C ILE A 32 0.94 3.97 -6.58
N GLU A 33 1.58 3.86 -5.44
CA GLU A 33 0.92 3.71 -4.14
C GLU A 33 1.12 4.98 -3.34
N PHE A 34 0.13 5.38 -2.55
CA PHE A 34 0.25 6.48 -1.61
C PHE A 34 -0.64 6.27 -0.38
N ASP A 35 -0.18 6.86 0.72
CA ASP A 35 -0.81 6.72 2.03
C ASP A 35 -2.02 7.64 2.18
N VAL A 36 -3.14 7.13 2.69
CA VAL A 36 -4.32 7.92 3.06
C VAL A 36 -4.55 7.87 4.55
N LEU A 37 -4.46 9.02 5.19
CA LEU A 37 -4.57 9.19 6.64
C LEU A 37 -5.82 10.02 6.97
N ARG A 38 -6.66 9.52 7.87
CA ARG A 38 -7.77 10.32 8.41
C ARG A 38 -7.26 11.31 9.46
N PRO A 39 -7.77 12.55 9.48
CA PRO A 39 -7.44 13.51 10.52
C PRO A 39 -8.01 13.09 11.89
N ARG A 40 -7.36 13.58 12.94
CA ARG A 40 -7.77 13.44 14.34
C ARG A 40 -7.44 14.69 15.12
N SER A 41 -8.45 15.37 15.64
CA SER A 41 -8.28 16.59 16.43
C SER A 41 -7.70 16.36 17.82
N ASP A 42 -7.93 15.17 18.39
CA ASP A 42 -7.57 14.84 19.77
C ASP A 42 -6.15 14.26 19.94
N PHE A 43 -5.40 14.15 18.86
CA PHE A 43 -4.11 13.45 18.85
C PHE A 43 -2.91 14.39 18.85
N ALA A 44 -2.84 15.28 19.84
CA ALA A 44 -1.65 16.07 20.08
C ALA A 44 -0.60 15.22 20.80
N GLY A 45 0.28 14.54 20.07
CA GLY A 45 1.53 14.02 20.62
C GLY A 45 1.73 12.53 20.74
N ALA A 46 0.83 11.67 20.32
CA ALA A 46 1.08 10.24 20.44
C ALA A 46 1.99 9.72 19.33
N GLU A 47 3.11 9.14 19.72
CA GLU A 47 4.02 8.41 18.83
C GLU A 47 3.39 7.13 18.26
N ASP A 48 2.28 6.67 18.83
CA ASP A 48 1.63 5.41 18.47
C ASP A 48 0.20 5.63 17.96
N TRP A 49 0.10 6.25 16.78
CA TRP A 49 -1.16 6.47 16.08
C TRP A 49 -1.95 5.16 15.81
N ARG A 50 -1.26 3.99 15.77
CA ARG A 50 -1.85 2.67 15.55
C ARG A 50 -2.66 2.16 16.75
N ARG A 51 -2.44 2.72 17.93
CA ARG A 51 -3.20 2.41 19.16
C ARG A 51 -4.35 3.36 19.42
N ALA A 52 -4.53 4.33 18.54
CA ALA A 52 -5.62 5.25 18.67
C ALA A 52 -6.96 4.49 18.60
N PRO A 53 -7.84 4.56 19.62
CA PRO A 53 -9.16 3.94 19.54
C PRO A 53 -9.90 4.49 18.32
N ALA A 54 -10.72 3.66 17.70
CA ALA A 54 -11.67 4.10 16.69
C ALA A 54 -12.63 5.11 17.36
N GLY A 55 -12.26 6.39 17.30
CA GLY A 55 -13.16 7.48 17.69
C GLY A 55 -13.92 7.96 16.48
N PRO A 56 -15.03 8.70 16.65
CA PRO A 56 -15.68 9.34 15.53
C PRO A 56 -14.64 10.16 14.77
N ALA A 57 -14.56 9.96 13.46
CA ALA A 57 -13.79 10.82 12.60
C ALA A 57 -14.33 12.23 12.78
N ASP A 58 -13.46 13.23 12.86
CA ASP A 58 -13.93 14.61 12.78
C ASP A 58 -14.51 14.80 11.37
N ALA A 59 -15.84 14.82 11.32
CA ALA A 59 -16.59 14.98 10.11
C ALA A 59 -16.47 16.44 9.64
N GLY A 60 -15.34 16.79 9.05
CA GLY A 60 -15.10 18.17 8.59
C GLY A 60 -13.68 18.38 8.11
N ASP A 61 -12.72 17.67 8.68
CA ASP A 61 -11.34 17.79 8.24
C ASP A 61 -11.07 16.87 7.02
N PRO A 62 -10.33 17.31 6.01
CA PRO A 62 -10.06 16.52 4.82
C PRO A 62 -9.22 15.30 5.14
N LEU A 63 -9.41 14.19 4.41
CA LEU A 63 -8.44 13.08 4.39
C LEU A 63 -7.11 13.58 3.83
N LEU A 64 -6.01 13.15 4.46
CA LEU A 64 -4.66 13.61 4.13
C LEU A 64 -3.87 12.54 3.41
N VAL A 65 -2.95 12.96 2.54
CA VAL A 65 -1.97 12.09 1.90
C VAL A 65 -0.69 12.12 2.76
N ALA A 66 -0.64 11.24 3.77
CA ALA A 66 0.45 11.17 4.72
C ALA A 66 0.55 9.77 5.36
N HIS A 67 1.77 9.36 5.70
CA HIS A 67 2.01 8.04 6.29
C HIS A 67 1.52 7.94 7.75
N ASP A 68 1.74 8.99 8.52
CA ASP A 68 1.38 9.09 9.93
C ASP A 68 1.25 10.56 10.36
N TRP A 69 0.79 10.77 11.60
CA TRP A 69 0.62 12.13 12.14
C TRP A 69 1.93 12.90 12.32
N GLY A 70 3.04 12.19 12.56
CA GLY A 70 4.35 12.81 12.63
C GLY A 70 4.77 13.35 11.27
N ASP A 71 4.50 12.61 10.21
CA ASP A 71 4.70 13.03 8.83
C ASP A 71 3.82 14.23 8.47
N ALA A 72 2.51 14.12 8.72
CA ALA A 72 1.56 15.20 8.44
C ALA A 72 1.90 16.53 9.14
N ARG A 73 2.51 16.48 10.34
CA ARG A 73 2.93 17.70 11.07
C ARG A 73 4.22 18.33 10.58
N ARG A 74 5.10 17.56 9.96
CA ARG A 74 6.39 18.06 9.49
C ARG A 74 6.32 18.79 8.16
N ARG A 75 5.25 18.63 7.44
CA ARG A 75 5.02 19.20 6.12
C ARG A 75 3.55 19.61 5.97
N ASP A 76 3.22 20.32 4.95
CA ASP A 76 1.85 20.61 4.55
C ASP A 76 1.40 19.48 3.58
N PRO A 77 0.71 18.45 4.06
CA PRO A 77 0.36 17.30 3.23
C PRO A 77 -0.76 17.67 2.26
N LEU A 78 -0.75 17.03 1.09
CA LEU A 78 -1.89 17.06 0.20
C LEU A 78 -3.13 16.53 0.92
N THR A 79 -4.28 17.08 0.59
CA THR A 79 -5.56 16.41 0.85
C THR A 79 -5.77 15.26 -0.15
N LEU A 80 -6.59 14.28 0.21
CA LEU A 80 -7.00 13.24 -0.73
C LEU A 80 -7.66 13.86 -1.98
N ALA A 81 -8.48 14.88 -1.80
CA ALA A 81 -9.16 15.56 -2.91
C ALA A 81 -8.16 16.13 -3.92
N GLU A 82 -7.12 16.83 -3.45
CA GLU A 82 -6.06 17.38 -4.31
C GLU A 82 -5.28 16.29 -5.05
N ALA A 83 -4.95 15.18 -4.36
CA ALA A 83 -4.29 14.05 -4.99
C ALA A 83 -5.16 13.40 -6.08
N LEU A 84 -6.44 13.18 -5.81
CA LEU A 84 -7.38 12.62 -6.79
C LEU A 84 -7.62 13.57 -7.97
N ASP A 85 -7.67 14.88 -7.73
CA ASP A 85 -7.77 15.89 -8.79
C ASP A 85 -6.54 15.87 -9.71
N ALA A 86 -5.36 15.65 -9.16
CA ALA A 86 -4.13 15.50 -9.93
C ALA A 86 -4.11 14.19 -10.73
N LEU A 87 -4.54 13.07 -10.13
CA LEU A 87 -4.64 11.76 -10.78
C LEU A 87 -5.65 11.72 -11.94
N ALA A 88 -6.60 12.65 -11.96
CA ALA A 88 -7.55 12.81 -13.07
C ALA A 88 -6.98 13.60 -14.27
N ARG A 89 -5.71 14.07 -14.22
CA ARG A 89 -5.12 14.96 -15.23
C ARG A 89 -3.74 14.47 -15.68
N PRO A 90 -3.31 14.84 -16.91
CA PRO A 90 -1.95 14.61 -17.34
C PRO A 90 -0.91 15.22 -16.36
N PRO A 91 0.24 14.55 -16.14
CA PRO A 91 0.67 13.29 -16.76
C PRO A 91 0.21 12.03 -16.01
N LEU A 92 -0.68 12.15 -15.00
CA LEU A 92 -1.06 11.06 -14.08
C LEU A 92 -2.31 10.29 -14.54
N ASP A 93 -3.04 10.79 -15.53
CA ASP A 93 -4.34 10.28 -15.99
C ASP A 93 -4.29 8.88 -16.64
N GLY A 94 -3.10 8.40 -17.01
CA GLY A 94 -2.89 7.04 -17.54
C GLY A 94 -2.50 5.99 -16.52
N LEU A 95 -2.18 6.37 -15.26
CA LEU A 95 -1.69 5.44 -14.24
C LEU A 95 -2.81 4.74 -13.47
N ARG A 96 -2.54 3.50 -13.06
CA ARG A 96 -3.24 2.89 -11.93
C ARG A 96 -2.66 3.44 -10.62
N PHE A 97 -3.41 3.36 -9.54
CA PHE A 97 -2.91 3.80 -8.24
C PHE A 97 -3.57 3.02 -7.10
N ASP A 98 -2.83 2.88 -6.01
CA ASP A 98 -3.28 2.26 -4.78
C ASP A 98 -3.33 3.29 -3.64
N LEU A 99 -4.45 3.31 -2.93
CA LEU A 99 -4.66 4.10 -1.73
C LEU A 99 -4.47 3.19 -0.52
N ASP A 100 -3.33 3.28 0.18
CA ASP A 100 -3.11 2.53 1.43
C ASP A 100 -3.78 3.26 2.60
N LEU A 101 -4.96 2.76 3.01
CA LEU A 101 -5.71 3.33 4.14
C LEU A 101 -5.02 2.97 5.46
N LYS A 102 -4.47 3.98 6.13
CA LYS A 102 -3.73 3.80 7.38
C LYS A 102 -4.62 3.52 8.58
N LEU A 103 -5.87 3.96 8.56
CA LEU A 103 -6.83 3.83 9.65
C LEU A 103 -8.22 3.55 9.10
N ALA A 104 -8.99 2.71 9.79
CA ALA A 104 -10.39 2.45 9.49
C ALA A 104 -11.28 3.69 9.77
N GLY A 105 -12.41 3.73 9.08
CA GLY A 105 -13.39 4.81 9.13
C GLY A 105 -13.15 5.87 8.05
N ARG A 106 -14.21 6.34 7.44
CA ARG A 106 -14.26 7.27 6.29
C ARG A 106 -13.92 6.64 4.94
N GLU A 107 -14.07 5.33 4.81
CA GLU A 107 -13.96 4.61 3.53
C GLU A 107 -14.98 5.09 2.50
N ASP A 108 -16.15 5.51 2.95
CA ASP A 108 -17.22 6.11 2.13
C ASP A 108 -16.76 7.37 1.42
N GLU A 109 -15.95 8.20 2.05
CA GLU A 109 -15.39 9.40 1.44
C GLU A 109 -14.35 9.06 0.36
N VAL A 110 -13.57 8.01 0.58
CA VAL A 110 -12.64 7.51 -0.44
C VAL A 110 -13.41 7.02 -1.67
N VAL A 111 -14.43 6.18 -1.46
CA VAL A 111 -15.29 5.68 -2.55
C VAL A 111 -15.97 6.83 -3.28
N ALA A 112 -16.57 7.77 -2.55
CA ALA A 112 -17.23 8.93 -3.15
C ALA A 112 -16.24 9.83 -3.93
N GLY A 113 -15.04 10.06 -3.38
CA GLY A 113 -13.99 10.85 -4.01
C GLY A 113 -13.52 10.26 -5.34
N LEU A 114 -13.38 8.93 -5.40
CA LEU A 114 -13.04 8.18 -6.62
C LEU A 114 -14.17 8.25 -7.66
N ALA A 115 -15.41 7.99 -7.23
CA ALA A 115 -16.57 8.00 -8.12
C ALA A 115 -16.83 9.38 -8.74
N GLN A 116 -16.71 10.46 -7.96
CA GLN A 116 -16.89 11.85 -8.43
C GLN A 116 -15.92 12.26 -9.55
N ARG A 117 -14.79 11.55 -9.67
CA ARG A 117 -13.72 11.85 -10.64
C ARG A 117 -13.54 10.78 -11.72
N ASP A 118 -14.42 9.78 -11.73
CA ASP A 118 -14.36 8.66 -12.69
C ASP A 118 -13.04 7.85 -12.56
N LEU A 119 -12.52 7.73 -11.33
CA LEU A 119 -11.23 7.11 -11.05
C LEU A 119 -11.33 5.65 -10.57
N THR A 120 -12.52 5.15 -10.24
CA THR A 120 -12.73 3.83 -9.62
C THR A 120 -12.06 2.69 -10.41
N ALA A 121 -12.15 2.72 -11.73
CA ALA A 121 -11.59 1.65 -12.59
C ALA A 121 -10.05 1.60 -12.61
N ARG A 122 -9.39 2.68 -12.19
CA ARG A 122 -7.92 2.77 -12.10
C ARG A 122 -7.39 2.62 -10.68
N ALA A 123 -8.29 2.70 -9.69
CA ALA A 123 -7.97 2.68 -8.29
C ALA A 123 -7.88 1.26 -7.73
N MET A 124 -6.95 1.07 -6.83
CA MET A 124 -6.88 -0.02 -5.86
C MET A 124 -6.95 0.62 -4.47
N VAL A 125 -7.48 -0.09 -3.49
CA VAL A 125 -7.44 0.33 -2.10
C VAL A 125 -6.88 -0.79 -1.26
N SER A 126 -5.74 -0.57 -0.63
CA SER A 126 -5.12 -1.51 0.28
C SER A 126 -5.19 -1.03 1.74
N THR A 127 -5.17 -1.96 2.67
CA THR A 127 -5.15 -1.63 4.10
C THR A 127 -4.80 -2.85 4.96
N MET A 128 -4.29 -2.59 6.17
CA MET A 128 -4.11 -3.59 7.23
C MET A 128 -5.41 -3.83 8.04
N GLU A 129 -6.42 -2.98 7.86
CA GLU A 129 -7.67 -3.00 8.64
C GLU A 129 -8.71 -3.89 7.95
N ILE A 130 -8.97 -5.06 8.56
CA ILE A 130 -9.91 -6.04 7.98
C ILE A 130 -11.33 -5.48 7.89
N GLU A 131 -11.70 -4.62 8.84
CA GLU A 131 -13.00 -3.96 8.87
C GLU A 131 -13.19 -3.07 7.64
N SER A 132 -12.16 -2.33 7.23
CA SER A 132 -12.16 -1.49 6.03
C SER A 132 -12.25 -2.34 4.76
N VAL A 133 -11.51 -3.46 4.70
CA VAL A 133 -11.62 -4.40 3.56
C VAL A 133 -13.03 -4.95 3.44
N ALA A 134 -13.65 -5.34 4.57
CA ALA A 134 -15.01 -5.87 4.58
C ALA A 134 -16.04 -4.80 4.18
N TYR A 135 -15.88 -3.58 4.69
CA TYR A 135 -16.74 -2.45 4.31
C TYR A 135 -16.67 -2.17 2.80
N LEU A 136 -15.46 -2.05 2.24
CA LEU A 136 -15.26 -1.77 0.81
C LEU A 136 -15.80 -2.91 -0.08
N ARG A 137 -15.73 -4.18 0.36
CA ARG A 137 -16.32 -5.30 -0.36
C ARG A 137 -17.83 -5.10 -0.56
N ASP A 138 -18.51 -4.60 0.47
CA ASP A 138 -19.97 -4.50 0.47
C ASP A 138 -20.44 -3.15 -0.13
N ALA A 139 -19.67 -2.07 0.07
CA ALA A 139 -20.02 -0.72 -0.38
C ALA A 139 -19.56 -0.38 -1.81
N ALA A 140 -18.46 -0.97 -2.28
CA ALA A 140 -17.87 -0.71 -3.60
C ALA A 140 -17.30 -2.02 -4.20
N PRO A 141 -18.15 -2.98 -4.58
CA PRO A 141 -17.72 -4.30 -5.05
C PRO A 141 -16.84 -4.24 -6.31
N GLU A 142 -16.99 -3.21 -7.14
CA GLU A 142 -16.22 -2.96 -8.36
C GLU A 142 -14.79 -2.44 -8.09
N LEU A 143 -14.50 -1.96 -6.89
CA LEU A 143 -13.20 -1.43 -6.52
C LEU A 143 -12.23 -2.56 -6.21
N ASP A 144 -11.05 -2.55 -6.82
CA ASP A 144 -9.98 -3.48 -6.49
C ASP A 144 -9.50 -3.27 -5.04
N ARG A 145 -9.51 -4.34 -4.24
CA ARG A 145 -9.15 -4.31 -2.81
C ARG A 145 -7.90 -5.12 -2.53
N GLY A 146 -7.01 -4.56 -1.71
CA GLY A 146 -5.82 -5.19 -1.21
C GLY A 146 -5.88 -5.44 0.31
N TRP A 147 -5.38 -6.59 0.75
CA TRP A 147 -5.16 -6.85 2.17
C TRP A 147 -3.68 -6.83 2.49
N THR A 148 -3.25 -5.84 3.28
CA THR A 148 -1.84 -5.62 3.65
C THR A 148 -1.45 -6.43 4.87
N LEU A 149 -0.37 -7.20 4.77
CA LEU A 149 0.13 -8.13 5.78
C LEU A 149 1.66 -8.03 5.96
N PRO A 150 2.13 -8.22 7.20
CA PRO A 150 1.37 -8.43 8.43
C PRO A 150 0.82 -7.13 8.98
N LYS A 151 -0.28 -7.18 9.75
CA LYS A 151 -0.67 -6.05 10.59
C LYS A 151 0.36 -5.88 11.70
N VAL A 152 1.16 -4.83 11.63
CA VAL A 152 2.18 -4.52 12.62
C VAL A 152 1.82 -3.24 13.37
N SER A 153 1.83 -3.30 14.68
CA SER A 153 1.57 -2.14 15.56
C SER A 153 2.82 -1.32 15.86
N ARG A 154 4.00 -1.85 15.57
CA ARG A 154 5.30 -1.22 15.84
C ARG A 154 6.36 -1.74 14.88
N ASP A 155 7.25 -0.86 14.42
CA ASP A 155 8.42 -1.26 13.65
C ASP A 155 9.51 -1.85 14.58
N TRP A 156 9.45 -3.16 14.78
CA TRP A 156 10.36 -3.92 15.63
C TRP A 156 11.75 -4.08 14.99
N SER A 157 11.89 -3.81 13.69
CA SER A 157 13.16 -3.96 12.97
C SER A 157 14.19 -2.92 13.40
N ARG A 158 13.73 -1.77 13.88
CA ARG A 158 14.59 -0.66 14.33
C ARG A 158 15.28 -0.91 15.68
N SER A 159 14.83 -1.90 16.46
CA SER A 159 15.42 -2.19 17.76
C SER A 159 16.36 -3.40 17.67
N PRO A 160 17.69 -3.23 17.85
CA PRO A 160 18.64 -4.35 17.80
C PRO A 160 18.33 -5.48 18.77
N TRP A 161 17.78 -5.14 19.95
CA TRP A 161 17.43 -6.09 21.00
C TRP A 161 16.20 -6.93 20.70
N LEU A 162 15.33 -6.47 19.81
CA LEU A 162 14.10 -7.16 19.43
C LEU A 162 14.26 -7.95 18.12
N ARG A 163 15.40 -7.84 17.45
CA ARG A 163 15.69 -8.60 16.23
C ARG A 163 15.47 -10.12 16.36
N PRO A 164 15.94 -10.83 17.42
CA PRO A 164 15.71 -12.26 17.54
C PRO A 164 14.22 -12.60 17.63
N VAL A 165 13.43 -11.80 18.36
CA VAL A 165 11.97 -11.96 18.46
C VAL A 165 11.30 -11.71 17.11
N PHE A 166 11.76 -10.71 16.39
CA PHE A 166 11.30 -10.39 15.03
C PHE A 166 11.58 -11.57 14.07
N TYR A 167 12.78 -12.14 14.10
CA TYR A 167 13.11 -13.28 13.23
C TYR A 167 12.31 -14.53 13.58
N ALA A 168 12.12 -14.84 14.86
CA ALA A 168 11.28 -15.96 15.29
C ALA A 168 9.81 -15.76 14.90
N GLY A 169 9.29 -14.56 15.08
CA GLY A 169 7.96 -14.17 14.65
C GLY A 169 7.79 -14.29 13.14
N SER A 170 8.77 -13.83 12.37
CA SER A 170 8.79 -13.92 10.90
C SER A 170 8.78 -15.38 10.42
N ALA A 171 9.52 -16.28 11.06
CA ALA A 171 9.51 -17.70 10.73
C ALA A 171 8.12 -18.32 10.96
N SER A 172 7.48 -17.99 12.09
CA SER A 172 6.12 -18.44 12.39
C SER A 172 5.10 -17.87 11.38
N LEU A 173 5.23 -16.62 11.00
CA LEU A 173 4.35 -15.99 9.99
C LEU A 173 4.54 -16.65 8.61
N ARG A 174 5.77 -16.92 8.17
CA ARG A 174 6.03 -17.61 6.90
C ARG A 174 5.32 -18.96 6.78
N THR A 175 5.16 -19.68 7.90
CA THR A 175 4.46 -20.97 7.89
C THR A 175 2.94 -20.83 7.93
N ARG A 176 2.41 -19.77 8.55
CA ARG A 176 0.96 -19.57 8.79
C ARG A 176 0.27 -18.78 7.68
N LEU A 177 0.98 -17.79 7.11
CA LEU A 177 0.40 -16.90 6.09
C LEU A 177 -0.18 -17.64 4.88
N PRO A 178 0.45 -18.69 4.30
CA PRO A 178 -0.13 -19.39 3.16
C PRO A 178 -1.53 -19.92 3.43
N SER A 179 -1.73 -20.56 4.60
CA SER A 179 -3.03 -21.11 4.99
C SER A 179 -4.03 -20.02 5.38
N LEU A 180 -3.56 -18.92 5.95
CA LEU A 180 -4.39 -17.76 6.30
C LEU A 180 -4.94 -17.11 5.05
N ILE A 181 -4.07 -16.81 4.07
CA ILE A 181 -4.45 -16.19 2.79
C ILE A 181 -5.47 -17.05 2.06
N ARG A 182 -5.17 -18.35 1.86
CA ARG A 182 -6.08 -19.26 1.17
C ARG A 182 -7.48 -19.32 1.78
N ARG A 183 -7.61 -19.16 3.10
CA ARG A 183 -8.92 -19.19 3.78
C ARG A 183 -9.61 -17.85 3.81
N ARG A 184 -8.86 -16.77 4.03
CA ARG A 184 -9.44 -15.46 4.35
C ARG A 184 -9.58 -14.54 3.13
N ALA A 185 -8.62 -14.57 2.21
CA ALA A 185 -8.63 -13.66 1.07
C ALA A 185 -9.90 -13.79 0.20
N PRO A 186 -10.40 -15.01 -0.12
CA PRO A 186 -11.67 -15.14 -0.83
C PRO A 186 -12.87 -14.60 -0.04
N GLN A 187 -12.89 -14.78 1.28
CA GLN A 187 -13.96 -14.25 2.14
C GLN A 187 -13.99 -12.72 2.18
N LEU A 188 -12.81 -12.10 2.08
CA LEU A 188 -12.64 -10.65 2.03
C LEU A 188 -12.88 -10.09 0.62
N GLY A 189 -12.93 -10.94 -0.40
CA GLY A 189 -13.10 -10.53 -1.80
C GLY A 189 -11.96 -9.63 -2.27
N VAL A 190 -10.74 -9.89 -1.82
CA VAL A 190 -9.57 -9.08 -2.23
C VAL A 190 -9.02 -9.55 -3.56
N TRP A 191 -8.63 -8.60 -4.40
CA TRP A 191 -7.88 -8.84 -5.63
C TRP A 191 -6.44 -9.24 -5.34
N ALA A 192 -5.80 -8.61 -4.32
CA ALA A 192 -4.41 -8.86 -3.97
C ALA A 192 -4.18 -8.93 -2.46
N VAL A 193 -3.10 -9.62 -2.08
CA VAL A 193 -2.47 -9.48 -0.76
C VAL A 193 -1.16 -8.73 -0.91
N TRP A 194 -1.00 -7.66 -0.12
CA TRP A 194 0.22 -6.89 -0.03
C TRP A 194 1.08 -7.45 1.09
N ILE A 195 2.23 -8.04 0.75
CA ILE A 195 3.03 -8.81 1.70
C ILE A 195 4.39 -8.15 1.93
N TYR A 196 4.74 -7.93 3.19
CA TYR A 196 6.10 -7.54 3.57
C TYR A 196 7.09 -8.54 2.99
N HIS A 197 7.96 -8.09 2.10
CA HIS A 197 8.75 -8.93 1.20
C HIS A 197 9.58 -10.04 1.88
N PRO A 198 10.12 -9.88 3.15
CA PRO A 198 10.83 -10.97 3.80
C PRO A 198 9.95 -12.18 4.15
N LEU A 199 8.63 -12.03 4.15
CA LEU A 199 7.69 -13.11 4.45
C LEU A 199 7.29 -13.92 3.22
N ILE A 200 7.61 -13.45 2.02
CA ILE A 200 7.22 -14.09 0.77
C ILE A 200 8.05 -15.35 0.54
N THR A 201 7.34 -16.44 0.31
CA THR A 201 7.89 -17.76 -0.05
C THR A 201 7.14 -18.29 -1.26
N ARG A 202 7.72 -19.24 -2.00
CA ARG A 202 7.04 -19.93 -3.11
C ARG A 202 5.68 -20.49 -2.68
N ARG A 203 5.62 -21.14 -1.52
CA ARG A 203 4.38 -21.69 -0.97
C ARG A 203 3.31 -20.60 -0.71
N LEU A 204 3.72 -19.39 -0.31
CA LEU A 204 2.79 -18.28 -0.12
C LEU A 204 2.18 -17.86 -1.46
N VAL A 205 3.02 -17.64 -2.48
CA VAL A 205 2.58 -17.25 -3.83
C VAL A 205 1.63 -18.32 -4.39
N GLU A 206 2.03 -19.58 -4.39
CA GLU A 206 1.20 -20.70 -4.86
C GLU A 206 -0.15 -20.78 -4.11
N SER A 207 -0.14 -20.52 -2.78
CA SER A 207 -1.37 -20.52 -1.98
C SER A 207 -2.31 -19.36 -2.29
N ALA A 208 -1.79 -18.17 -2.61
CA ALA A 208 -2.58 -17.03 -3.03
C ALA A 208 -3.15 -17.29 -4.44
N HIS A 209 -2.32 -17.71 -5.38
CA HIS A 209 -2.74 -18.02 -6.75
C HIS A 209 -3.77 -19.16 -6.80
N SER A 210 -3.72 -20.15 -5.87
CA SER A 210 -4.71 -21.22 -5.83
C SER A 210 -6.14 -20.76 -5.51
N VAL A 211 -6.32 -19.51 -5.15
CA VAL A 211 -7.61 -18.86 -4.86
C VAL A 211 -7.77 -17.54 -5.63
N ASP A 212 -7.08 -17.40 -6.76
CA ASP A 212 -7.12 -16.27 -7.69
C ASP A 212 -6.80 -14.91 -7.04
N VAL A 213 -5.86 -14.90 -6.08
CA VAL A 213 -5.41 -13.69 -5.37
C VAL A 213 -3.97 -13.37 -5.75
N ALA A 214 -3.75 -12.15 -6.23
CA ALA A 214 -2.43 -11.64 -6.57
C ALA A 214 -1.56 -11.39 -5.32
N VAL A 215 -0.23 -11.43 -5.48
CA VAL A 215 0.75 -11.14 -4.42
C VAL A 215 1.58 -9.92 -4.80
N ILE A 216 1.46 -8.85 -4.02
CA ILE A 216 2.25 -7.63 -4.16
C ILE A 216 3.30 -7.58 -3.04
N ALA A 217 4.56 -7.45 -3.41
CA ALA A 217 5.68 -7.34 -2.45
C ALA A 217 5.94 -5.88 -2.09
N TRP A 218 6.08 -5.55 -0.78
CA TRP A 218 6.40 -4.20 -0.30
C TRP A 218 7.40 -4.21 0.86
N THR A 219 8.18 -3.21 1.14
CA THR A 219 8.78 -2.29 0.16
C THR A 219 10.12 -2.87 -0.21
N VAL A 220 10.46 -2.92 -1.49
CA VAL A 220 11.63 -3.66 -2.00
C VAL A 220 12.55 -2.69 -2.75
N ASP A 221 13.70 -2.39 -2.15
CA ASP A 221 14.65 -1.39 -2.66
C ASP A 221 16.02 -1.99 -3.01
N GLU A 222 16.07 -3.30 -3.23
CA GLU A 222 17.30 -4.02 -3.60
C GLU A 222 17.08 -4.82 -4.89
N ALA A 223 17.89 -4.57 -5.92
CA ALA A 223 17.76 -5.21 -7.24
C ALA A 223 17.75 -6.75 -7.16
N GLU A 224 18.72 -7.34 -6.44
CA GLU A 224 18.76 -8.80 -6.25
C GLU A 224 17.50 -9.35 -5.56
N ARG A 225 16.88 -8.55 -4.69
CA ARG A 225 15.66 -8.95 -4.01
C ARG A 225 14.47 -8.91 -4.95
N ILE A 226 14.42 -7.90 -5.82
CA ILE A 226 13.42 -7.76 -6.88
C ILE A 226 13.47 -8.98 -7.81
N GLU A 227 14.66 -9.33 -8.30
CA GLU A 227 14.85 -10.51 -9.17
C GLU A 227 14.38 -11.80 -8.51
N ARG A 228 14.77 -12.01 -7.23
CA ARG A 228 14.34 -13.21 -6.47
C ARG A 228 12.84 -13.28 -6.29
N LEU A 229 12.18 -12.16 -6.03
CA LEU A 229 10.72 -12.11 -5.87
C LEU A 229 10.01 -12.35 -7.20
N ALA A 230 10.51 -11.75 -8.28
CA ALA A 230 10.02 -12.00 -9.64
C ALA A 230 10.13 -13.50 -10.01
N ALA A 231 11.26 -14.14 -9.68
CA ALA A 231 11.46 -15.58 -9.89
C ALA A 231 10.55 -16.47 -9.01
N LEU A 232 10.02 -15.95 -7.91
CA LEU A 232 9.00 -16.63 -7.10
C LEU A 232 7.60 -16.49 -7.70
N GLY A 233 7.41 -15.58 -8.68
CA GLY A 233 6.13 -15.37 -9.37
C GLY A 233 5.21 -14.38 -8.65
N VAL A 234 5.74 -13.36 -7.94
CA VAL A 234 4.91 -12.28 -7.41
C VAL A 234 4.30 -11.46 -8.56
N ASP A 235 3.10 -10.94 -8.35
CA ASP A 235 2.32 -10.23 -9.38
C ASP A 235 2.68 -8.74 -9.44
N GLY A 236 3.22 -8.19 -8.35
CA GLY A 236 3.69 -6.82 -8.31
C GLY A 236 4.77 -6.59 -7.26
N ILE A 237 5.55 -5.54 -7.47
CA ILE A 237 6.57 -5.06 -6.53
C ILE A 237 6.42 -3.56 -6.34
N CYS A 238 6.36 -3.14 -5.07
CA CYS A 238 6.30 -1.77 -4.63
C CYS A 238 7.69 -1.36 -4.10
N SER A 239 8.28 -0.29 -4.68
CA SER A 239 9.63 0.19 -4.36
C SER A 239 9.67 1.70 -4.16
N ASN A 240 10.50 2.17 -3.23
CA ASN A 240 10.82 3.59 -3.06
C ASN A 240 11.61 4.14 -4.26
N ASP A 241 12.45 3.31 -4.88
CA ASP A 241 13.18 3.65 -6.10
C ASP A 241 12.61 2.87 -7.30
N PRO A 242 11.61 3.42 -7.98
CA PRO A 242 10.96 2.73 -9.08
C PRO A 242 11.88 2.47 -10.29
N ARG A 243 13.04 3.12 -10.38
CA ARG A 243 14.04 2.85 -11.43
C ARG A 243 14.59 1.43 -11.34
N LEU A 244 14.60 0.85 -10.14
CA LEU A 244 14.99 -0.56 -9.91
C LEU A 244 14.01 -1.56 -10.53
N LEU A 245 12.79 -1.12 -10.87
CA LEU A 245 11.74 -1.94 -11.47
C LEU A 245 11.73 -1.83 -13.00
N ALA A 246 12.50 -0.92 -13.57
CA ALA A 246 12.59 -0.76 -15.03
C ALA A 246 13.10 -2.09 -15.64
N PRO A 247 12.54 -2.53 -16.79
CA PRO A 247 13.14 -3.63 -17.53
C PRO A 247 14.57 -3.22 -17.89
N GLU A 248 15.52 -4.15 -17.74
CA GLU A 248 16.88 -3.90 -18.24
C GLU A 248 16.78 -3.42 -19.70
N PRO A 249 17.51 -2.34 -20.06
CA PRO A 249 17.57 -1.94 -21.46
C PRO A 249 18.05 -3.18 -22.23
N ALA A 250 17.24 -3.61 -23.22
CA ALA A 250 17.57 -4.75 -24.07
C ALA A 250 19.03 -4.62 -24.48
N GLY A 251 19.86 -5.56 -24.00
CA GLY A 251 21.30 -5.48 -24.05
C GLY A 251 21.77 -5.08 -25.45
N ARG A 252 22.65 -4.11 -25.51
CA ARG A 252 23.47 -3.92 -26.72
C ARG A 252 24.29 -5.21 -26.85
N LEU A 253 23.86 -6.05 -27.79
CA LEU A 253 24.73 -7.09 -28.37
C LEU A 253 25.93 -6.44 -29.04
#